data_c736928d7cbe1f9e633f0cb0451f1afe
#
_entry.id   c736928d7cbe1f9e633f0cb0451f1afe
#
_cell.length_a   1.000
_cell.length_b   1.000
_cell.length_c   1.000
_cell.angle_alpha   90.00
_cell.angle_beta   90.00
_cell.angle_gamma   90.00
#
_symmetry.space_group_name_H-M   'P 1'
#
loop_
_entity.id
_entity.type
_entity.pdbx_description
1 polymer ?
#
loop_
_entity_poly.entity_id
_entity_poly.type
_entity_poly.pdbx_seq_one_letter_code
_entity_poly.pdbx_strand_id
1 'polypeptide(L)'
;MKNFFALTRMRIQLALRNKMFFFFILVMPFAFFFIWLGVFAKGVPQMVAFYLGSVLAFNVMGSFWGLSATLVMFREQGILRRFHVAPVTASDLLASSIVANYVLTIPMVVVELILARVIFHVPSLGDPISLFLLISVGIISFGSLGLVVASVTNTMQETQVLNQLLWLPLIFLSGATFPLAFLPRAVQRFGLFLPATYLVNGLQQTILNSATAWSRYVEILSLAVWACLTFFLSAQLFRWEPEARTPRRAKLLVAATAIPFLLLGVVENRSDRILLEAKAAFLSMTSQMSAPRNDATGSPEKPATTERPSDHSPK
;
A
#
# COMPACT_ATOMS: atom_id res chain seq x y z
N MET A 1 30.85 3.05 1.71
CA MET A 1 29.89 3.02 2.84
C MET A 1 29.70 4.39 3.50
N LYS A 2 30.76 5.17 3.82
CA LYS A 2 30.59 6.51 4.47
C LYS A 2 29.71 7.47 3.66
N ASN A 3 29.88 7.51 2.34
CA ASN A 3 29.08 8.36 1.44
C ASN A 3 27.60 7.98 1.40
N PHE A 4 27.27 6.69 1.42
CA PHE A 4 25.90 6.19 1.46
C PHE A 4 25.15 6.66 2.72
N PHE A 5 25.73 6.52 3.90
CA PHE A 5 25.11 6.98 5.16
C PHE A 5 24.96 8.50 5.19
N ALA A 6 25.97 9.24 4.69
CA ALA A 6 25.89 10.69 4.59
C ALA A 6 24.75 11.16 3.68
N LEU A 7 24.58 10.51 2.52
CA LEU A 7 23.49 10.78 1.58
C LEU A 7 22.11 10.46 2.19
N THR A 8 21.98 9.30 2.82
CA THR A 8 20.74 8.90 3.49
C THR A 8 20.34 9.91 4.57
N ARG A 9 21.28 10.27 5.45
CA ARG A 9 21.06 11.27 6.51
C ARG A 9 20.65 12.63 5.94
N MET A 10 21.37 13.09 4.93
CA MET A 10 21.05 14.36 4.26
C MET A 10 19.64 14.35 3.68
N ARG A 11 19.22 13.27 3.00
CA ARG A 11 17.89 13.15 2.44
C ARG A 11 16.79 13.16 3.48
N ILE A 12 16.98 12.45 4.59
CA ILE A 12 16.04 12.45 5.72
C ILE A 12 15.94 13.87 6.29
N GLN A 13 17.07 14.55 6.52
CA GLN A 13 17.07 15.91 7.04
C GLN A 13 16.38 16.90 6.09
N LEU A 14 16.60 16.80 4.79
CA LEU A 14 15.94 17.65 3.79
C LEU A 14 14.43 17.43 3.76
N ALA A 15 13.98 16.16 3.82
CA ALA A 15 12.56 15.82 3.88
C ALA A 15 11.90 16.40 5.15
N LEU A 16 12.52 16.23 6.32
CA LEU A 16 11.99 16.73 7.60
C LEU A 16 12.00 18.27 7.68
N ARG A 17 12.93 18.94 6.99
CA ARG A 17 13.00 20.42 6.96
C ARG A 17 12.03 21.04 5.97
N ASN A 18 11.54 20.31 4.98
CA ASN A 18 10.55 20.78 4.03
C ASN A 18 9.15 20.66 4.65
N LYS A 19 8.63 21.76 5.23
CA LYS A 19 7.34 21.80 5.93
C LYS A 19 6.17 21.33 5.05
N MET A 20 6.14 21.74 3.77
CA MET A 20 5.09 21.32 2.83
C MET A 20 5.17 19.83 2.52
N PHE A 21 6.36 19.32 2.27
CA PHE A 21 6.57 17.90 2.01
C PHE A 21 6.21 17.06 3.23
N PHE A 22 6.63 17.49 4.43
CA PHE A 22 6.28 16.84 5.70
C PHE A 22 4.78 16.86 5.95
N PHE A 23 4.11 17.98 5.70
CA PHE A 23 2.66 18.09 5.82
C PHE A 23 1.93 17.09 4.89
N PHE A 24 2.30 17.03 3.61
CA PHE A 24 1.67 16.10 2.68
C PHE A 24 1.98 14.63 3.00
N ILE A 25 3.19 14.33 3.43
CA ILE A 25 3.59 12.96 3.80
C ILE A 25 2.87 12.48 5.08
N LEU A 26 2.55 13.39 6.00
CA LEU A 26 1.91 13.07 7.27
C LEU A 26 0.38 13.19 7.19
N VAL A 27 -0.12 14.33 6.75
CA VAL A 27 -1.55 14.65 6.84
C VAL A 27 -2.38 13.86 5.83
N MET A 28 -1.89 13.71 4.60
CA MET A 28 -2.64 13.00 3.57
C MET A 28 -2.92 11.53 3.89
N PRO A 29 -1.94 10.71 4.30
CA PRO A 29 -2.20 9.34 4.69
C PRO A 29 -3.17 9.23 5.87
N PHE A 30 -3.02 10.08 6.89
CA PHE A 30 -3.98 10.10 8.01
C PHE A 30 -5.38 10.53 7.59
N ALA A 31 -5.51 11.50 6.71
CA ALA A 31 -6.81 11.89 6.16
C ALA A 31 -7.47 10.69 5.44
N PHE A 32 -6.73 9.98 4.60
CA PHE A 32 -7.22 8.76 3.98
C PHE A 32 -7.56 7.68 5.01
N PHE A 33 -6.71 7.45 5.99
CA PHE A 33 -6.92 6.50 7.07
C PHE A 33 -8.26 6.78 7.79
N PHE A 34 -8.51 8.00 8.24
CA PHE A 34 -9.74 8.36 8.94
C PHE A 34 -10.98 8.33 8.03
N ILE A 35 -10.85 8.75 6.77
CA ILE A 35 -11.95 8.69 5.81
C ILE A 35 -12.32 7.24 5.52
N TRP A 36 -11.35 6.40 5.17
CA TRP A 36 -11.61 5.01 4.81
C TRP A 36 -12.16 4.20 6.00
N LEU A 37 -11.52 4.30 7.15
CA LEU A 37 -11.98 3.55 8.32
C LEU A 37 -13.22 4.17 8.97
N GLY A 38 -13.28 5.50 9.08
CA GLY A 38 -14.39 6.18 9.75
C GLY A 38 -15.69 6.19 8.93
N VAL A 39 -15.59 6.41 7.61
CA VAL A 39 -16.77 6.53 6.75
C VAL A 39 -17.20 5.18 6.16
N PHE A 40 -16.25 4.42 5.62
CA PHE A 40 -16.58 3.21 4.86
C PHE A 40 -16.67 1.95 5.72
N ALA A 41 -15.92 1.85 6.82
CA ALA A 41 -15.98 0.66 7.67
C ALA A 41 -17.23 0.63 8.59
N LYS A 42 -17.88 1.76 8.87
CA LYS A 42 -19.13 1.89 9.63
C LYS A 42 -19.17 1.07 10.94
N GLY A 43 -18.03 0.90 11.60
CA GLY A 43 -17.93 0.15 12.86
C GLY A 43 -18.06 -1.38 12.74
N VAL A 44 -18.08 -1.95 11.53
CA VAL A 44 -18.03 -3.39 11.32
C VAL A 44 -16.57 -3.86 11.38
N PRO A 45 -16.17 -4.69 12.37
CA PRO A 45 -14.75 -5.02 12.61
C PRO A 45 -14.02 -5.61 11.39
N GLN A 46 -14.68 -6.44 10.61
CA GLN A 46 -14.07 -7.03 9.40
C GLN A 46 -13.88 -6.00 8.28
N MET A 47 -14.82 -5.05 8.13
CA MET A 47 -14.63 -3.95 7.19
C MET A 47 -13.49 -3.04 7.62
N VAL A 48 -13.35 -2.77 8.93
CA VAL A 48 -12.21 -2.01 9.47
C VAL A 48 -10.89 -2.73 9.13
N ALA A 49 -10.82 -4.04 9.35
CA ALA A 49 -9.64 -4.84 9.04
C ALA A 49 -9.31 -4.84 7.53
N PHE A 50 -10.32 -4.97 6.68
CA PHE A 50 -10.17 -4.92 5.22
C PHE A 50 -9.64 -3.55 4.75
N TYR A 51 -10.30 -2.47 5.16
CA TYR A 51 -9.89 -1.12 4.77
C TYR A 51 -8.56 -0.70 5.39
N LEU A 52 -8.20 -1.23 6.56
CA LEU A 52 -6.86 -1.02 7.13
C LEU A 52 -5.79 -1.57 6.18
N GLY A 53 -5.94 -2.80 5.69
CA GLY A 53 -5.03 -3.38 4.69
C GLY A 53 -4.95 -2.54 3.42
N SER A 54 -6.07 -2.00 2.96
CA SER A 54 -6.14 -1.10 1.80
C SER A 54 -5.39 0.21 2.01
N VAL A 55 -5.57 0.85 3.17
CA VAL A 55 -4.90 2.12 3.51
C VAL A 55 -3.40 1.93 3.65
N LEU A 56 -2.97 0.87 4.32
CA LEU A 56 -1.53 0.53 4.41
C LEU A 56 -0.93 0.31 3.03
N ALA A 57 -1.63 -0.44 2.16
CA ALA A 57 -1.20 -0.63 0.78
C ALA A 57 -1.12 0.69 0.00
N PHE A 58 -2.11 1.57 0.16
CA PHE A 58 -2.13 2.89 -0.44
C PHE A 58 -0.93 3.73 -0.04
N ASN A 59 -0.58 3.77 1.26
CA ASN A 59 0.59 4.49 1.76
C ASN A 59 1.91 3.91 1.25
N VAL A 60 2.03 2.59 1.25
CA VAL A 60 3.21 1.90 0.73
C VAL A 60 3.37 2.18 -0.78
N MET A 61 2.30 2.06 -1.56
CA MET A 61 2.30 2.39 -2.99
C MET A 61 2.65 3.85 -3.23
N GLY A 62 2.19 4.77 -2.38
CA GLY A 62 2.51 6.21 -2.48
C GLY A 62 4.01 6.54 -2.45
N SER A 63 4.86 5.63 -1.99
CA SER A 63 6.32 5.79 -1.96
C SER A 63 6.92 6.18 -3.31
N PHE A 64 6.35 5.74 -4.42
CA PHE A 64 6.89 6.07 -5.74
C PHE A 64 6.73 7.55 -6.13
N TRP A 65 5.67 8.20 -5.64
CA TRP A 65 5.44 9.64 -5.88
C TRP A 65 6.54 10.49 -5.24
N GLY A 66 6.79 10.25 -3.96
CA GLY A 66 7.78 11.02 -3.20
C GLY A 66 9.19 10.87 -3.76
N LEU A 67 9.57 9.64 -4.13
CA LEU A 67 10.90 9.37 -4.67
C LEU A 67 11.10 9.93 -6.07
N SER A 68 10.13 9.75 -6.98
CA SER A 68 10.21 10.29 -8.34
C SER A 68 10.28 11.81 -8.34
N ALA A 69 9.39 12.48 -7.61
CA ALA A 69 9.35 13.93 -7.50
C ALA A 69 10.65 14.50 -6.91
N THR A 70 11.15 13.92 -5.81
CA THR A 70 12.37 14.40 -5.16
C THR A 70 13.59 14.29 -6.06
N LEU A 71 13.74 13.19 -6.78
CA LEU A 71 14.89 12.96 -7.64
C LEU A 71 14.90 13.89 -8.86
N VAL A 72 13.72 14.09 -9.48
CA VAL A 72 13.59 15.02 -10.61
C VAL A 72 13.78 16.47 -10.17
N MET A 73 13.22 16.85 -9.02
CA MET A 73 13.45 18.18 -8.43
C MET A 73 14.95 18.45 -8.22
N PHE A 74 15.70 17.46 -7.68
CA PHE A 74 17.15 17.60 -7.51
C PHE A 74 17.89 17.70 -8.85
N ARG A 75 17.38 17.07 -9.91
CA ARG A 75 17.94 17.20 -11.26
C ARG A 75 17.69 18.60 -11.83
N GLU A 76 16.46 19.11 -11.77
CA GLU A 76 16.10 20.47 -12.23
C GLU A 76 16.88 21.57 -11.51
N GLN A 77 17.09 21.42 -10.20
CA GLN A 77 17.87 22.36 -9.38
C GLN A 77 19.38 22.23 -9.56
N GLY A 78 19.85 21.32 -10.41
CA GLY A 78 21.26 21.07 -10.64
C GLY A 78 22.02 20.45 -9.45
N ILE A 79 21.31 19.97 -8.43
CA ILE A 79 21.89 19.32 -7.25
C ILE A 79 22.60 18.03 -7.65
N LEU A 80 22.03 17.27 -8.60
CA LEU A 80 22.62 16.01 -9.08
C LEU A 80 23.97 16.24 -9.78
N ARG A 81 24.18 17.36 -10.46
CA ARG A 81 25.49 17.72 -11.05
C ARG A 81 26.58 17.82 -10.00
N ARG A 82 26.25 18.36 -8.83
CA ARG A 82 27.22 18.46 -7.70
C ARG A 82 27.57 17.09 -7.13
N PHE A 83 26.64 16.15 -7.13
CA PHE A 83 26.92 14.77 -6.73
C PHE A 83 27.75 14.00 -7.76
N HIS A 84 27.63 14.32 -9.05
CA HIS A 84 28.43 13.70 -10.11
C HIS A 84 29.94 13.99 -9.97
N VAL A 85 30.31 15.15 -9.39
CA VAL A 85 31.71 15.51 -9.14
C VAL A 85 32.26 14.86 -7.85
N ALA A 86 31.36 14.37 -6.97
CA ALA A 86 31.76 13.64 -5.78
C ALA A 86 31.97 12.14 -6.10
N PRO A 87 32.76 11.39 -5.32
CA PRO A 87 32.97 9.96 -5.51
C PRO A 87 31.74 9.15 -5.06
N VAL A 88 30.60 9.36 -5.73
CA VAL A 88 29.30 8.74 -5.44
C VAL A 88 28.83 8.03 -6.70
N THR A 89 28.44 6.75 -6.58
CA THR A 89 27.85 6.01 -7.69
C THR A 89 26.35 6.29 -7.83
N ALA A 90 25.80 6.05 -9.03
CA ALA A 90 24.35 6.13 -9.25
C ALA A 90 23.58 5.18 -8.31
N SER A 91 24.09 3.96 -8.14
CA SER A 91 23.48 2.97 -7.25
C SER A 91 23.48 3.42 -5.80
N ASP A 92 24.55 4.06 -5.30
CA ASP A 92 24.59 4.61 -3.93
C ASP A 92 23.53 5.70 -3.75
N LEU A 93 23.37 6.58 -4.72
CA LEU A 93 22.38 7.64 -4.71
C LEU A 93 20.94 7.09 -4.72
N LEU A 94 20.66 6.11 -5.56
CA LEU A 94 19.35 5.48 -5.68
C LEU A 94 19.01 4.65 -4.44
N ALA A 95 19.94 3.82 -3.96
CA ALA A 95 19.76 3.02 -2.77
C ALA A 95 19.57 3.89 -1.52
N SER A 96 20.38 4.96 -1.35
CA SER A 96 20.20 5.90 -0.24
C SER A 96 18.83 6.60 -0.27
N SER A 97 18.25 6.79 -1.45
CA SER A 97 16.92 7.36 -1.62
C SER A 97 15.84 6.41 -1.14
N ILE A 98 15.94 5.12 -1.49
CA ILE A 98 15.01 4.08 -1.01
C ILE A 98 15.10 3.94 0.51
N VAL A 99 16.31 3.90 1.06
CA VAL A 99 16.50 3.78 2.52
C VAL A 99 15.97 5.01 3.26
N ALA A 100 16.20 6.21 2.74
CA ALA A 100 15.61 7.42 3.33
C ALA A 100 14.09 7.41 3.30
N ASN A 101 13.49 7.00 2.18
CA ASN A 101 12.04 6.85 2.06
C ASN A 101 11.49 5.78 3.02
N TYR A 102 12.18 4.65 3.14
CA TYR A 102 11.82 3.58 4.08
C TYR A 102 11.80 4.08 5.53
N VAL A 103 12.86 4.78 5.95
CA VAL A 103 12.97 5.35 7.31
C VAL A 103 11.87 6.39 7.59
N LEU A 104 11.39 7.12 6.58
CA LEU A 104 10.30 8.08 6.72
C LEU A 104 8.92 7.42 6.71
N THR A 105 8.72 6.34 5.95
CA THR A 105 7.43 5.68 5.77
C THR A 105 7.09 4.73 6.93
N ILE A 106 8.06 3.97 7.44
CA ILE A 106 7.83 2.98 8.51
C ILE A 106 7.21 3.57 9.77
N PRO A 107 7.72 4.69 10.34
CA PRO A 107 7.10 5.27 11.52
C PRO A 107 5.64 5.64 11.32
N MET A 108 5.29 6.08 10.11
CA MET A 108 3.93 6.44 9.74
C MET A 108 2.99 5.24 9.74
N VAL A 109 3.43 4.17 9.08
CA VAL A 109 2.69 2.90 9.07
C VAL A 109 2.50 2.36 10.49
N VAL A 110 3.53 2.45 11.34
CA VAL A 110 3.43 2.03 12.76
C VAL A 110 2.39 2.87 13.50
N VAL A 111 2.37 4.19 13.30
CA VAL A 111 1.36 5.06 13.91
C VAL A 111 -0.05 4.70 13.42
N GLU A 112 -0.24 4.42 12.15
CA GLU A 112 -1.53 3.97 11.59
C GLU A 112 -2.00 2.65 12.22
N LEU A 113 -1.10 1.68 12.40
CA LEU A 113 -1.41 0.42 13.08
C LEU A 113 -1.80 0.64 14.54
N ILE A 114 -1.10 1.53 15.26
CA ILE A 114 -1.44 1.90 16.64
C ILE A 114 -2.82 2.57 16.69
N LEU A 115 -3.07 3.54 15.81
CA LEU A 115 -4.37 4.22 15.72
C LEU A 115 -5.51 3.27 15.37
N ALA A 116 -5.29 2.32 14.46
CA ALA A 116 -6.25 1.28 14.13
C ALA A 116 -6.60 0.44 15.37
N ARG A 117 -5.61 0.10 16.20
CA ARG A 117 -5.81 -0.66 17.43
C ARG A 117 -6.53 0.14 18.52
N VAL A 118 -6.13 1.42 18.71
CA VAL A 118 -6.60 2.26 19.81
C VAL A 118 -7.96 2.90 19.50
N ILE A 119 -8.14 3.46 18.29
CA ILE A 119 -9.35 4.21 17.93
C ILE A 119 -10.44 3.29 17.35
N PHE A 120 -10.06 2.42 16.42
CA PHE A 120 -10.99 1.56 15.71
C PHE A 120 -11.16 0.18 16.35
N HIS A 121 -10.45 -0.10 17.47
CA HIS A 121 -10.55 -1.33 18.25
C HIS A 121 -10.41 -2.60 17.40
N VAL A 122 -9.52 -2.57 16.39
CA VAL A 122 -9.25 -3.73 15.54
C VAL A 122 -8.79 -4.91 16.41
N PRO A 123 -9.48 -6.04 16.42
CA PRO A 123 -9.22 -7.13 17.38
C PRO A 123 -7.87 -7.82 17.14
N SER A 124 -7.46 -7.91 15.88
CA SER A 124 -6.16 -8.47 15.46
C SER A 124 -5.57 -7.67 14.32
N LEU A 125 -4.29 -7.37 14.40
CA LEU A 125 -3.53 -6.78 13.30
C LEU A 125 -2.90 -7.84 12.39
N GLY A 126 -3.18 -9.11 12.65
CA GLY A 126 -2.57 -10.22 11.93
C GLY A 126 -1.16 -10.58 12.43
N ASP A 127 -0.43 -11.35 11.63
CA ASP A 127 0.96 -11.74 11.93
C ASP A 127 1.93 -10.57 11.74
N PRO A 128 2.62 -10.11 12.81
CA PRO A 128 3.51 -8.94 12.73
C PRO A 128 4.68 -9.15 11.76
N ILE A 129 5.18 -10.37 11.63
CA ILE A 129 6.31 -10.68 10.75
C ILE A 129 5.87 -10.54 9.30
N SER A 130 4.71 -11.06 8.96
CA SER A 130 4.11 -10.95 7.62
C SER A 130 3.85 -9.50 7.23
N LEU A 131 3.26 -8.71 8.15
CA LEU A 131 3.04 -7.29 7.94
C LEU A 131 4.35 -6.54 7.70
N PHE A 132 5.34 -6.78 8.57
CA PHE A 132 6.64 -6.13 8.44
C PHE A 132 7.31 -6.47 7.10
N LEU A 133 7.30 -7.74 6.68
CA LEU A 133 7.89 -8.16 5.42
C LEU A 133 7.15 -7.58 4.21
N LEU A 134 5.82 -7.66 4.17
CA LEU A 134 5.02 -7.12 3.07
C LEU A 134 5.17 -5.61 2.94
N ILE A 135 5.14 -4.88 4.05
CA ILE A 135 5.32 -3.43 4.06
C ILE A 135 6.74 -3.07 3.60
N SER A 136 7.76 -3.75 4.15
CA SER A 136 9.17 -3.46 3.83
C SER A 136 9.47 -3.72 2.35
N VAL A 137 9.11 -4.90 1.85
CA VAL A 137 9.31 -5.24 0.44
C VAL A 137 8.44 -4.36 -0.46
N GLY A 138 7.23 -4.02 -0.03
CA GLY A 138 6.36 -3.09 -0.74
C GLY A 138 6.98 -1.70 -0.88
N ILE A 139 7.49 -1.09 0.19
CA ILE A 139 8.15 0.23 0.15
C ILE A 139 9.34 0.21 -0.81
N ILE A 140 10.17 -0.83 -0.75
CA ILE A 140 11.32 -0.99 -1.65
C ILE A 140 10.86 -1.14 -3.10
N SER A 141 9.83 -1.94 -3.33
CA SER A 141 9.25 -2.24 -4.63
C SER A 141 8.69 -0.97 -5.31
N PHE A 142 7.78 -0.28 -4.64
CA PHE A 142 7.17 0.94 -5.17
C PHE A 142 8.14 2.12 -5.16
N GLY A 143 9.03 2.20 -4.17
CA GLY A 143 10.13 3.16 -4.19
C GLY A 143 11.01 3.01 -5.42
N SER A 144 11.39 1.77 -5.77
CA SER A 144 12.17 1.48 -6.97
C SER A 144 11.41 1.84 -8.26
N LEU A 145 10.08 1.63 -8.31
CA LEU A 145 9.25 2.12 -9.41
C LEU A 145 9.33 3.65 -9.55
N GLY A 146 9.31 4.39 -8.44
CA GLY A 146 9.50 5.84 -8.44
C GLY A 146 10.85 6.27 -9.01
N LEU A 147 11.90 5.50 -8.73
CA LEU A 147 13.22 5.75 -9.32
C LEU A 147 13.23 5.50 -10.83
N VAL A 148 12.49 4.49 -11.33
CA VAL A 148 12.32 4.27 -12.78
C VAL A 148 11.62 5.47 -13.41
N VAL A 149 10.52 5.94 -12.82
CA VAL A 149 9.81 7.15 -13.29
C VAL A 149 10.76 8.34 -13.36
N ALA A 150 11.51 8.60 -12.30
CA ALA A 150 12.50 9.69 -12.27
C ALA A 150 13.60 9.53 -13.31
N SER A 151 13.93 8.31 -13.70
CA SER A 151 14.97 8.05 -14.70
C SER A 151 14.51 8.32 -16.13
N VAL A 152 13.21 8.21 -16.41
CA VAL A 152 12.66 8.40 -17.76
C VAL A 152 12.08 9.80 -17.99
N THR A 153 11.73 10.53 -16.93
CA THR A 153 11.21 11.92 -17.00
C THR A 153 12.33 12.94 -16.83
N ASN A 154 12.14 14.14 -17.40
CA ASN A 154 13.11 15.24 -17.32
C ASN A 154 12.64 16.36 -16.40
N THR A 155 11.35 16.61 -16.35
CA THR A 155 10.74 17.72 -15.62
C THR A 155 9.76 17.24 -14.57
N MET A 156 9.50 18.07 -13.55
CA MET A 156 8.49 17.81 -12.53
C MET A 156 7.11 17.64 -13.16
N GLN A 157 6.79 18.41 -14.21
CA GLN A 157 5.52 18.32 -14.89
C GLN A 157 5.33 16.94 -15.57
N GLU A 158 6.34 16.48 -16.33
CA GLU A 158 6.34 15.14 -16.93
C GLU A 158 6.19 14.06 -15.85
N THR A 159 6.91 14.21 -14.74
CA THR A 159 6.88 13.26 -13.62
C THR A 159 5.49 13.18 -13.00
N GLN A 160 4.83 14.30 -12.78
CA GLN A 160 3.47 14.33 -12.22
C GLN A 160 2.46 13.66 -13.14
N VAL A 161 2.53 13.93 -14.45
CA VAL A 161 1.64 13.29 -15.44
C VAL A 161 1.86 11.78 -15.47
N LEU A 162 3.11 11.32 -15.50
CA LEU A 162 3.41 9.90 -15.51
C LEU A 162 3.04 9.20 -14.19
N ASN A 163 3.29 9.85 -13.06
CA ASN A 163 2.85 9.36 -11.77
C ASN A 163 1.33 9.19 -11.72
N GLN A 164 0.57 10.18 -12.18
CA GLN A 164 -0.89 10.10 -12.21
C GLN A 164 -1.39 8.98 -13.13
N LEU A 165 -0.76 8.82 -14.28
CA LEU A 165 -1.09 7.76 -15.24
C LEU A 165 -0.85 6.36 -14.67
N LEU A 166 0.21 6.18 -13.88
CA LEU A 166 0.51 4.91 -13.21
C LEU A 166 -0.37 4.71 -11.97
N TRP A 167 -0.66 5.78 -11.22
CA TRP A 167 -1.39 5.72 -9.97
C TRP A 167 -2.82 5.21 -10.14
N LEU A 168 -3.53 5.71 -11.14
CA LEU A 168 -4.93 5.35 -11.35
C LEU A 168 -5.14 3.83 -11.53
N PRO A 169 -4.42 3.12 -12.42
CA PRO A 169 -4.52 1.67 -12.50
C PRO A 169 -4.13 0.97 -11.19
N LEU A 170 -3.06 1.44 -10.52
CA LEU A 170 -2.58 0.81 -9.29
C LEU A 170 -3.64 0.84 -8.18
N ILE A 171 -4.38 1.94 -7.99
CA ILE A 171 -5.37 2.04 -6.93
C ILE A 171 -6.74 1.43 -7.28
N PHE A 172 -7.18 1.55 -8.53
CA PHE A 172 -8.51 1.07 -8.91
C PHE A 172 -8.55 -0.41 -9.31
N LEU A 173 -7.47 -0.93 -9.90
CA LEU A 173 -7.46 -2.31 -10.40
C LEU A 173 -6.82 -3.30 -9.41
N SER A 174 -6.15 -2.81 -8.36
CA SER A 174 -5.46 -3.68 -7.38
C SER A 174 -6.35 -4.22 -6.28
N GLY A 175 -7.56 -3.69 -6.11
CA GLY A 175 -8.42 -3.99 -4.96
C GLY A 175 -8.19 -3.07 -3.74
N ALA A 176 -7.36 -2.04 -3.86
CA ALA A 176 -7.10 -1.10 -2.76
C ALA A 176 -8.29 -0.17 -2.49
N THR A 177 -8.97 0.31 -3.52
CA THR A 177 -10.12 1.23 -3.39
C THR A 177 -11.43 0.46 -3.23
N PHE A 178 -11.65 -0.52 -4.10
CA PHE A 178 -12.83 -1.37 -4.08
C PHE A 178 -12.41 -2.83 -3.98
N PRO A 179 -13.12 -3.67 -3.21
CA PRO A 179 -12.86 -5.10 -3.21
C PRO A 179 -12.85 -5.65 -4.64
N LEU A 180 -11.84 -6.46 -4.97
CA LEU A 180 -11.70 -7.06 -6.30
C LEU A 180 -12.99 -7.78 -6.75
N ALA A 181 -13.73 -8.34 -5.81
CA ALA A 181 -14.98 -9.04 -6.07
C ALA A 181 -16.07 -8.16 -6.71
N PHE A 182 -16.03 -6.82 -6.54
CA PHE A 182 -16.99 -5.89 -7.15
C PHE A 182 -16.65 -5.54 -8.60
N LEU A 183 -15.41 -5.76 -9.02
CA LEU A 183 -14.98 -5.37 -10.35
C LEU A 183 -15.48 -6.37 -11.41
N PRO A 184 -15.70 -5.94 -12.65
CA PRO A 184 -15.99 -6.86 -13.77
C PRO A 184 -14.88 -7.90 -13.92
N ARG A 185 -15.20 -9.13 -14.30
CA ARG A 185 -14.23 -10.24 -14.42
C ARG A 185 -13.00 -9.90 -15.27
N ALA A 186 -13.20 -9.17 -16.36
CA ALA A 186 -12.08 -8.74 -17.22
C ALA A 186 -11.11 -7.83 -16.45
N VAL A 187 -11.63 -6.90 -15.64
CA VAL A 187 -10.84 -5.99 -14.82
C VAL A 187 -10.13 -6.73 -13.68
N GLN A 188 -10.83 -7.67 -13.04
CA GLN A 188 -10.22 -8.54 -12.01
C GLN A 188 -8.99 -9.28 -12.57
N ARG A 189 -9.13 -9.91 -13.73
CA ARG A 189 -8.05 -10.63 -14.39
C ARG A 189 -6.91 -9.73 -14.82
N PHE A 190 -7.21 -8.52 -15.29
CA PHE A 190 -6.18 -7.53 -15.61
C PHE A 190 -5.42 -7.07 -14.37
N GLY A 191 -6.10 -6.91 -13.24
CA GLY A 191 -5.50 -6.55 -11.96
C GLY A 191 -4.40 -7.52 -11.51
N LEU A 192 -4.52 -8.81 -11.83
CA LEU A 192 -3.53 -9.84 -11.47
C LEU A 192 -2.15 -9.62 -12.12
N PHE A 193 -2.05 -8.78 -13.14
CA PHE A 193 -0.79 -8.39 -13.75
C PHE A 193 -0.10 -7.22 -13.03
N LEU A 194 -0.75 -6.61 -12.03
CA LEU A 194 -0.22 -5.45 -11.31
C LEU A 194 0.46 -5.88 -10.01
N PRO A 195 1.67 -5.37 -9.71
CA PRO A 195 2.34 -5.63 -8.44
C PRO A 195 1.53 -5.14 -7.24
N ALA A 196 0.72 -4.09 -7.42
CA ALA A 196 -0.15 -3.55 -6.40
C ALA A 196 -1.16 -4.57 -5.88
N THR A 197 -1.70 -5.46 -6.73
CA THR A 197 -2.67 -6.49 -6.35
C THR A 197 -2.08 -7.46 -5.33
N TYR A 198 -0.81 -7.84 -5.50
CA TYR A 198 -0.11 -8.73 -4.56
C TYR A 198 0.12 -8.05 -3.21
N LEU A 199 0.48 -6.76 -3.20
CA LEU A 199 0.63 -5.99 -1.96
C LEU A 199 -0.71 -5.88 -1.23
N VAL A 200 -1.77 -5.48 -1.94
CA VAL A 200 -3.11 -5.28 -1.37
C VAL A 200 -3.65 -6.58 -0.81
N ASN A 201 -3.64 -7.67 -1.63
CA ASN A 201 -4.11 -8.97 -1.20
C ASN A 201 -3.29 -9.50 0.00
N GLY A 202 -1.97 -9.39 -0.05
CA GLY A 202 -1.09 -9.82 1.04
C GLY A 202 -1.43 -9.12 2.36
N LEU A 203 -1.56 -7.78 2.37
CA LEU A 203 -1.89 -7.02 3.58
C LEU A 203 -3.31 -7.29 4.07
N GLN A 204 -4.30 -7.32 3.19
CA GLN A 204 -5.69 -7.62 3.56
C GLN A 204 -5.81 -9.01 4.17
N GLN A 205 -5.23 -10.04 3.56
CA GLN A 205 -5.29 -11.41 4.06
C GLN A 205 -4.52 -11.59 5.38
N THR A 206 -3.40 -10.89 5.55
CA THR A 206 -2.64 -10.92 6.80
C THR A 206 -3.46 -10.34 7.94
N ILE A 207 -4.15 -9.22 7.74
CA ILE A 207 -4.95 -8.56 8.77
C ILE A 207 -6.27 -9.30 9.03
N LEU A 208 -6.98 -9.75 7.96
CA LEU A 208 -8.26 -10.43 8.09
C LEU A 208 -8.15 -11.84 8.67
N ASN A 209 -7.20 -12.61 8.17
CA ASN A 209 -7.10 -14.04 8.43
C ASN A 209 -5.85 -14.43 9.23
N SER A 210 -5.09 -13.45 9.76
CA SER A 210 -3.81 -13.66 10.43
C SER A 210 -2.85 -14.55 9.63
N ALA A 211 -2.86 -14.34 8.29
CA ALA A 211 -2.05 -15.13 7.38
C ALA A 211 -0.56 -14.92 7.65
N THR A 212 0.18 -16.00 7.77
CA THR A 212 1.62 -15.99 8.06
C THR A 212 2.46 -15.68 6.82
N ALA A 213 3.69 -15.21 7.01
CA ALA A 213 4.63 -14.93 5.92
C ALA A 213 4.85 -16.14 5.00
N TRP A 214 4.83 -17.33 5.56
CA TRP A 214 4.95 -18.57 4.79
C TRP A 214 3.75 -18.81 3.88
N SER A 215 2.54 -18.47 4.29
CA SER A 215 1.35 -18.59 3.44
C SER A 215 1.27 -17.48 2.39
N ARG A 216 2.00 -16.37 2.54
CA ARG A 216 2.05 -15.21 1.64
C ARG A 216 3.37 -15.11 0.86
N TYR A 217 4.12 -16.20 0.75
CA TYR A 217 5.42 -16.20 0.09
C TYR A 217 5.34 -15.76 -1.38
N VAL A 218 4.25 -16.06 -2.07
CA VAL A 218 4.04 -15.65 -3.48
C VAL A 218 3.96 -14.14 -3.60
N GLU A 219 3.20 -13.48 -2.73
CA GLU A 219 3.06 -12.02 -2.70
C GLU A 219 4.39 -11.36 -2.36
N ILE A 220 5.08 -11.85 -1.32
CA ILE A 220 6.39 -11.32 -0.89
C ILE A 220 7.43 -11.51 -1.99
N LEU A 221 7.50 -12.70 -2.59
CA LEU A 221 8.46 -13.01 -3.64
C LEU A 221 8.20 -12.19 -4.91
N SER A 222 6.93 -12.04 -5.29
CA SER A 222 6.53 -11.22 -6.45
C SER A 222 6.97 -9.78 -6.29
N LEU A 223 6.73 -9.18 -5.12
CA LEU A 223 7.16 -7.82 -4.80
C LEU A 223 8.68 -7.71 -4.74
N ALA A 224 9.38 -8.71 -4.18
CA ALA A 224 10.84 -8.71 -4.12
C ALA A 224 11.48 -8.79 -5.51
N VAL A 225 10.97 -9.64 -6.39
CA VAL A 225 11.41 -9.73 -7.79
C VAL A 225 11.17 -8.40 -8.51
N TRP A 226 9.99 -7.80 -8.30
CA TRP A 226 9.70 -6.48 -8.87
C TRP A 226 10.66 -5.41 -8.36
N ALA A 227 10.90 -5.38 -7.04
CA ALA A 227 11.85 -4.44 -6.44
C ALA A 227 13.25 -4.55 -7.07
N CYS A 228 13.76 -5.77 -7.20
CA CYS A 228 15.06 -6.03 -7.81
C CYS A 228 15.11 -5.57 -9.27
N LEU A 229 14.10 -5.93 -10.07
CA LEU A 229 14.04 -5.58 -11.48
C LEU A 229 13.93 -4.07 -11.71
N THR A 230 13.02 -3.41 -10.97
CA THR A 230 12.83 -1.96 -11.10
C THR A 230 14.02 -1.17 -10.56
N PHE A 231 14.67 -1.64 -9.50
CA PHE A 231 15.91 -1.04 -9.01
C PHE A 231 17.05 -1.17 -10.04
N PHE A 232 17.26 -2.37 -10.57
CA PHE A 232 18.26 -2.60 -11.61
C PHE A 232 17.99 -1.73 -12.84
N LEU A 233 16.74 -1.68 -13.29
CA LEU A 233 16.32 -0.85 -14.41
C LEU A 233 16.58 0.64 -14.13
N SER A 234 16.22 1.11 -12.94
CA SER A 234 16.47 2.51 -12.56
C SER A 234 17.95 2.86 -12.56
N ALA A 235 18.82 1.93 -12.10
CA ALA A 235 20.26 2.12 -12.09
C ALA A 235 20.85 2.19 -13.52
N GLN A 236 20.30 1.39 -14.46
CA GLN A 236 20.71 1.41 -15.87
C GLN A 236 20.21 2.65 -16.63
N LEU A 237 19.06 3.17 -16.26
CA LEU A 237 18.43 4.33 -16.92
C LEU A 237 18.80 5.65 -16.26
N PHE A 238 19.44 5.61 -15.09
CA PHE A 238 19.72 6.80 -14.30
C PHE A 238 20.59 7.80 -15.07
N ARG A 239 20.20 9.07 -15.02
CA ARG A 239 20.90 10.18 -15.67
C ARG A 239 21.17 11.28 -14.66
N TRP A 240 22.41 11.74 -14.65
CA TRP A 240 22.85 12.85 -13.81
C TRP A 240 22.37 14.21 -14.33
N GLU A 241 22.22 14.33 -15.67
CA GLU A 241 21.88 15.56 -16.38
C GLU A 241 20.56 15.44 -17.15
N PRO A 242 19.76 16.54 -17.23
CA PRO A 242 18.50 16.55 -17.96
C PRO A 242 18.65 16.30 -19.47
N GLU A 243 19.75 16.80 -20.04
CA GLU A 243 20.00 16.79 -21.50
C GLU A 243 20.47 15.43 -22.04
N ALA A 244 20.85 14.51 -21.17
CA ALA A 244 21.30 13.18 -21.59
C ALA A 244 20.14 12.41 -22.26
N ARG A 245 20.36 11.97 -23.52
CA ARG A 245 19.36 11.19 -24.25
C ARG A 245 19.17 9.80 -23.65
N THR A 246 17.91 9.35 -23.53
CA THR A 246 17.61 7.96 -23.13
C THR A 246 18.14 7.00 -24.21
N PRO A 247 18.94 6.00 -23.84
CA PRO A 247 19.44 5.04 -24.84
C PRO A 247 18.26 4.25 -25.44
N ARG A 248 18.31 3.94 -26.73
CA ARG A 248 17.26 3.15 -27.41
C ARG A 248 16.98 1.82 -26.72
N ARG A 249 18.01 1.22 -26.11
CA ARG A 249 17.90 -0.02 -25.31
C ARG A 249 17.06 0.15 -24.04
N ALA A 250 16.87 1.37 -23.56
CA ALA A 250 16.05 1.65 -22.39
C ALA A 250 14.60 1.17 -22.55
N LYS A 251 14.01 1.40 -23.73
CA LYS A 251 12.63 0.94 -24.02
C LYS A 251 12.50 -0.59 -23.96
N LEU A 252 13.51 -1.31 -24.45
CA LEU A 252 13.55 -2.78 -24.38
C LEU A 252 13.72 -3.26 -22.95
N LEU A 253 14.56 -2.58 -22.15
CA LEU A 253 14.75 -2.92 -20.74
C LEU A 253 13.47 -2.69 -19.93
N VAL A 254 12.75 -1.57 -20.17
CA VAL A 254 11.43 -1.31 -19.55
C VAL A 254 10.44 -2.40 -19.94
N ALA A 255 10.37 -2.78 -21.20
CA ALA A 255 9.49 -3.86 -21.63
C ALA A 255 9.87 -5.21 -21.00
N ALA A 256 11.17 -5.49 -20.86
CA ALA A 256 11.64 -6.73 -20.23
C ALA A 256 11.27 -6.85 -18.76
N THR A 257 11.15 -5.75 -18.00
CA THR A 257 10.69 -5.78 -16.61
C THR A 257 9.21 -6.15 -16.46
N ALA A 258 8.41 -6.00 -17.53
CA ALA A 258 7.01 -6.42 -17.52
C ALA A 258 6.87 -7.96 -17.65
N ILE A 259 7.86 -8.66 -18.22
CA ILE A 259 7.77 -10.11 -18.50
C ILE A 259 7.45 -10.95 -17.25
N PRO A 260 8.14 -10.80 -16.10
CA PRO A 260 7.85 -11.59 -14.92
C PRO A 260 6.41 -11.41 -14.42
N PHE A 261 5.87 -10.18 -14.53
CA PHE A 261 4.48 -9.90 -14.14
C PHE A 261 3.47 -10.46 -15.13
N LEU A 262 3.80 -10.43 -16.41
CA LEU A 262 2.97 -11.10 -17.41
C LEU A 262 2.93 -12.60 -17.15
N LEU A 263 4.06 -13.23 -16.86
CA LEU A 263 4.11 -14.66 -16.51
C LEU A 263 3.34 -14.94 -15.21
N LEU A 264 3.58 -14.17 -14.16
CA LEU A 264 2.91 -14.33 -12.89
C LEU A 264 1.39 -14.13 -13.03
N GLY A 265 0.96 -13.07 -13.72
CA GLY A 265 -0.45 -12.81 -14.01
C GLY A 265 -1.11 -13.92 -14.81
N VAL A 266 -0.41 -14.57 -15.75
CA VAL A 266 -0.92 -15.74 -16.46
C VAL A 266 -1.07 -16.93 -15.52
N VAL A 267 -0.10 -17.18 -14.64
CA VAL A 267 -0.18 -18.27 -13.65
C VAL A 267 -1.35 -18.05 -12.68
N GLU A 268 -1.46 -16.85 -12.12
CA GLU A 268 -2.55 -16.51 -11.19
C GLU A 268 -3.93 -16.51 -11.89
N ASN A 269 -4.01 -16.10 -13.16
CA ASN A 269 -5.24 -16.22 -13.95
C ASN A 269 -5.70 -17.68 -14.20
N ARG A 270 -4.78 -18.63 -14.13
CA ARG A 270 -5.12 -20.06 -14.23
C ARG A 270 -5.49 -20.66 -12.88
N SER A 271 -4.90 -20.18 -11.79
CA SER A 271 -5.15 -20.70 -10.44
C SER A 271 -6.38 -20.07 -9.78
N ASP A 272 -6.81 -18.87 -10.22
CA ASP A 272 -7.88 -18.06 -9.64
C ASP A 272 -7.74 -17.83 -8.11
N ARG A 273 -6.56 -18.10 -7.50
CA ARG A 273 -6.31 -18.09 -6.06
C ARG A 273 -6.68 -16.73 -5.43
N ILE A 274 -6.10 -15.64 -5.94
CA ILE A 274 -6.36 -14.28 -5.42
C ILE A 274 -7.83 -13.89 -5.58
N LEU A 275 -8.46 -14.27 -6.69
CA LEU A 275 -9.88 -13.98 -6.94
C LEU A 275 -10.80 -14.75 -6.00
N LEU A 276 -10.46 -16.00 -5.68
CA LEU A 276 -11.21 -16.81 -4.71
C LEU A 276 -11.02 -16.25 -3.29
N GLU A 277 -9.81 -15.86 -2.89
CA GLU A 277 -9.53 -15.22 -1.61
C GLU A 277 -10.29 -13.90 -1.47
N ALA A 278 -10.27 -13.05 -2.50
CA ALA A 278 -11.01 -11.78 -2.51
C ALA A 278 -12.53 -11.98 -2.41
N LYS A 279 -13.07 -13.01 -3.09
CA LYS A 279 -14.48 -13.36 -3.01
C LYS A 279 -14.87 -13.90 -1.64
N ALA A 280 -14.05 -14.76 -1.05
CA ALA A 280 -14.28 -15.29 0.30
C ALA A 280 -14.25 -14.17 1.36
N ALA A 281 -13.28 -13.25 1.28
CA ALA A 281 -13.21 -12.08 2.14
C ALA A 281 -14.47 -11.20 2.00
N PHE A 282 -14.93 -10.97 0.78
CA PHE A 282 -16.14 -10.20 0.53
C PHE A 282 -17.40 -10.87 1.09
N LEU A 283 -17.58 -12.17 0.89
CA LEU A 283 -18.73 -12.91 1.43
C LEU A 283 -18.75 -12.90 2.96
N SER A 284 -17.59 -13.02 3.61
CA SER A 284 -17.51 -12.94 5.07
C SER A 284 -17.92 -11.57 5.61
N MET A 285 -17.60 -10.48 4.90
CA MET A 285 -18.04 -9.12 5.26
C MET A 285 -19.55 -8.94 5.10
N THR A 286 -20.13 -9.41 3.99
CA THR A 286 -21.57 -9.25 3.72
C THR A 286 -22.44 -10.09 4.64
N SER A 287 -22.00 -11.30 5.01
CA SER A 287 -22.72 -12.14 5.96
C SER A 287 -22.82 -11.51 7.36
N GLN A 288 -21.81 -10.78 7.81
CA GLN A 288 -21.86 -10.05 9.08
C GLN A 288 -22.73 -8.80 9.03
N MET A 289 -22.85 -8.15 7.87
CA MET A 289 -23.76 -7.01 7.70
C MET A 289 -25.24 -7.44 7.74
N SER A 290 -25.54 -8.65 7.30
CA SER A 290 -26.90 -9.20 7.29
C SER A 290 -27.30 -9.91 8.58
N ALA A 291 -26.35 -10.18 9.49
CA ALA A 291 -26.67 -10.73 10.80
C ALA A 291 -27.47 -9.71 11.63
N PRO A 292 -28.63 -10.11 12.20
CA PRO A 292 -29.41 -9.20 13.04
C PRO A 292 -28.54 -8.72 14.20
N ARG A 293 -28.44 -7.41 14.36
CA ARG A 293 -27.83 -6.81 15.55
C ARG A 293 -28.65 -7.28 16.73
N ASN A 294 -28.12 -8.20 17.54
CA ASN A 294 -28.65 -8.46 18.86
C ASN A 294 -28.41 -7.20 19.70
N ASP A 295 -29.32 -6.26 19.62
CA ASP A 295 -29.40 -5.16 20.55
C ASP A 295 -29.73 -5.80 21.92
N ALA A 296 -28.67 -6.08 22.66
CA ALA A 296 -28.73 -6.51 24.05
C ALA A 296 -29.18 -5.32 24.93
N THR A 297 -30.36 -4.78 24.65
CA THR A 297 -31.14 -3.91 25.55
C THR A 297 -32.53 -4.50 25.73
N GLY A 298 -32.57 -5.79 26.00
CA GLY A 298 -33.72 -6.42 26.64
C GLY A 298 -33.62 -6.17 28.14
N SER A 299 -34.21 -5.09 28.62
CA SER A 299 -34.56 -4.99 30.02
C SER A 299 -35.30 -6.26 30.43
N PRO A 300 -34.97 -6.89 31.55
CA PRO A 300 -35.73 -8.05 31.99
C PRO A 300 -37.18 -7.63 32.26
N GLU A 301 -38.07 -8.13 31.43
CA GLU A 301 -39.50 -8.02 31.62
C GLU A 301 -39.84 -8.61 32.99
N LYS A 302 -40.28 -7.75 33.93
CA LYS A 302 -40.79 -8.18 35.24
C LYS A 302 -41.89 -9.20 35.02
N PRO A 303 -41.87 -10.37 35.68
CA PRO A 303 -42.99 -11.32 35.59
C PRO A 303 -44.27 -10.67 36.13
N ALA A 304 -45.29 -10.68 35.30
CA ALA A 304 -46.62 -10.22 35.63
C ALA A 304 -47.13 -10.96 36.89
N THR A 305 -47.39 -10.21 37.94
CA THR A 305 -48.05 -10.67 39.16
C THR A 305 -49.44 -11.16 38.77
N THR A 306 -49.67 -12.48 38.85
CA THR A 306 -50.96 -13.12 38.74
C THR A 306 -51.83 -12.65 39.91
N GLU A 307 -52.75 -11.73 39.66
CA GLU A 307 -53.90 -11.44 40.59
C GLU A 307 -54.75 -12.68 40.71
N ARG A 308 -54.91 -13.18 41.95
CA ARG A 308 -55.93 -14.19 42.34
C ARG A 308 -57.32 -13.59 42.24
N PRO A 309 -58.28 -14.28 41.65
CA PRO A 309 -59.65 -13.86 41.73
C PRO A 309 -60.16 -14.02 43.17
N SER A 310 -60.71 -12.97 43.74
CA SER A 310 -61.43 -12.98 45.02
C SER A 310 -62.73 -13.74 44.86
N ASP A 311 -62.82 -14.79 45.64
CA ASP A 311 -64.03 -15.60 45.89
C ASP A 311 -65.09 -14.75 46.66
N HIS A 312 -66.23 -14.46 46.04
CA HIS A 312 -67.39 -13.95 46.62
C HIS A 312 -68.50 -15.00 46.53
N SER A 313 -68.68 -15.80 47.57
CA SER A 313 -69.91 -16.54 47.80
C SER A 313 -70.96 -15.64 48.45
N PRO A 314 -72.29 -15.79 48.12
CA PRO A 314 -73.34 -14.97 48.65
C PRO A 314 -73.97 -15.61 49.90
N LYS A 315 -74.37 -14.78 50.84
CA LYS A 315 -75.55 -14.92 51.63
C LYS A 315 -76.21 -13.58 51.78
#